data_784c2df2ae269f4eab8f079b57caffec
#
_entry.id   784c2df2ae269f4eab8f079b57caffec
#
_cell.length_a   1.000
_cell.length_b   1.000
_cell.length_c   1.000
_cell.angle_alpha   90.00
_cell.angle_beta   90.00
_cell.angle_gamma   90.00
#
_symmetry.space_group_name_H-M   'P 1'
#
loop_
_entity.id
_entity.type
_entity.pdbx_description
1 polymer ?
#
loop_
_entity_poly.entity_id
_entity_poly.type
_entity_poly.pdbx_seq_one_letter_code
_entity_poly.pdbx_strand_id
1 'polypeptide(L)'
;MSAADRFRAAARDRDPARAAAEFADDIRLYNPMSAEPLAGRDAVAAALTGLDEVFDDFEHVQVLTDPDPGDAIAETQAVVFRARVGDHTVEGIDLLEVDHHDRIATFTVFARPLSALQALGQAMAARRPSH
;
A
#
# COMPACT_ATOMS: atom_id res chain seq x y z
N MET A 1 -10.79 10.36 12.58
CA MET A 1 -9.88 9.47 11.84
C MET A 1 -10.12 9.61 10.35
N SER A 2 -9.05 9.80 9.59
CA SER A 2 -9.13 9.88 8.13
C SER A 2 -9.16 8.49 7.50
N ALA A 3 -9.40 8.45 6.18
CA ALA A 3 -9.31 7.21 5.42
C ALA A 3 -7.93 6.55 5.54
N ALA A 4 -6.85 7.36 5.58
CA ALA A 4 -5.50 6.83 5.77
C ALA A 4 -5.33 6.18 7.16
N ASP A 5 -5.89 6.80 8.21
CA ASP A 5 -5.85 6.22 9.55
C ASP A 5 -6.59 4.89 9.61
N ARG A 6 -7.77 4.81 9.01
CA ARG A 6 -8.56 3.59 8.96
C ARG A 6 -7.88 2.50 8.13
N PHE A 7 -7.25 2.90 7.02
CA PHE A 7 -6.46 1.98 6.20
C PHE A 7 -5.32 1.36 7.03
N ARG A 8 -4.57 2.20 7.77
CA ARG A 8 -3.46 1.70 8.61
C ARG A 8 -3.95 0.71 9.67
N ALA A 9 -5.08 0.99 10.29
CA ALA A 9 -5.66 0.07 11.28
C ALA A 9 -6.04 -1.27 10.64
N ALA A 10 -6.67 -1.24 9.46
CA ALA A 10 -7.03 -2.44 8.73
C ALA A 10 -5.79 -3.24 8.30
N ALA A 11 -4.73 -2.56 7.87
CA ALA A 11 -3.47 -3.21 7.49
C ALA A 11 -2.82 -3.92 8.69
N ARG A 12 -2.82 -3.29 9.87
CA ARG A 12 -2.32 -3.92 11.09
C ARG A 12 -3.10 -5.17 11.46
N ASP A 13 -4.41 -5.14 11.26
CA ASP A 13 -5.30 -6.26 11.55
C ASP A 13 -5.28 -7.31 10.45
N ARG A 14 -4.48 -7.11 9.40
CA ARG A 14 -4.36 -7.98 8.23
C ARG A 14 -5.71 -8.27 7.60
N ASP A 15 -6.49 -7.20 7.41
CA ASP A 15 -7.84 -7.25 6.84
C ASP A 15 -7.88 -6.46 5.53
N PRO A 16 -7.51 -7.10 4.39
CA PRO A 16 -7.44 -6.40 3.10
C PRO A 16 -8.79 -5.86 2.63
N ALA A 17 -9.88 -6.53 2.94
CA ALA A 17 -11.22 -6.08 2.54
C ALA A 17 -11.59 -4.77 3.25
N ARG A 18 -11.28 -4.69 4.54
CA ARG A 18 -11.52 -3.47 5.33
C ARG A 18 -10.61 -2.33 4.86
N ALA A 19 -9.36 -2.65 4.50
CA ALA A 19 -8.44 -1.67 3.93
C ALA A 19 -8.96 -1.12 2.61
N ALA A 20 -9.45 -1.98 1.71
CA ALA A 20 -9.97 -1.59 0.40
C ALA A 20 -11.22 -0.73 0.49
N ALA A 21 -11.97 -0.82 1.59
CA ALA A 21 -13.14 0.03 1.80
C ALA A 21 -12.80 1.52 1.88
N GLU A 22 -11.53 1.87 2.15
CA GLU A 22 -11.07 3.25 2.23
C GLU A 22 -10.62 3.84 0.89
N PHE A 23 -10.62 3.05 -0.17
CA PHE A 23 -10.15 3.49 -1.49
C PHE A 23 -11.23 4.25 -2.25
N ALA A 24 -10.81 5.30 -2.97
CA ALA A 24 -11.66 5.91 -4.00
C ALA A 24 -11.91 4.89 -5.11
N ASP A 25 -13.04 5.02 -5.81
CA ASP A 25 -13.37 4.10 -6.92
C ASP A 25 -12.33 4.12 -8.02
N ASP A 26 -11.70 5.28 -8.26
CA ASP A 26 -10.69 5.50 -9.28
C ASP A 26 -9.26 5.55 -8.71
N ILE A 27 -9.03 4.94 -7.57
CA ILE A 27 -7.70 4.90 -6.93
C ILE A 27 -6.63 4.43 -7.91
N ARG A 28 -5.43 4.99 -7.79
CA ARG A 28 -4.25 4.58 -8.54
C ARG A 28 -3.16 4.15 -7.57
N LEU A 29 -2.63 2.96 -7.80
CA LEU A 29 -1.50 2.43 -7.04
C LEU A 29 -0.26 2.42 -7.95
N TYR A 30 0.76 3.16 -7.53
CA TYR A 30 2.08 3.16 -8.18
C TYR A 30 3.01 2.28 -7.35
N ASN A 31 3.54 1.22 -7.95
CA ASN A 31 4.45 0.31 -7.27
C ASN A 31 5.86 0.43 -7.85
N PRO A 32 6.89 -0.05 -7.14
CA PRO A 32 8.27 0.12 -7.60
C PRO A 32 8.67 -0.82 -8.74
N MET A 33 7.79 -1.70 -9.19
CA MET A 33 8.09 -2.72 -10.21
C MET A 33 7.73 -2.28 -11.62
N SER A 34 6.89 -1.25 -11.76
CA SER A 34 6.35 -0.85 -13.07
C SER A 34 6.12 0.65 -13.10
N ALA A 35 6.27 1.25 -14.29
CA ALA A 35 5.92 2.66 -14.50
C ALA A 35 4.40 2.86 -14.55
N GLU A 36 3.66 1.84 -14.97
CA GLU A 36 2.21 1.94 -15.11
C GLU A 36 1.51 1.69 -13.78
N PRO A 37 0.56 2.54 -13.36
CA PRO A 37 -0.20 2.30 -12.14
C PRO A 37 -1.25 1.22 -12.34
N LEU A 38 -1.59 0.54 -11.24
CA LEU A 38 -2.84 -0.20 -11.17
C LEU A 38 -3.96 0.81 -10.93
N ALA A 39 -5.04 0.69 -11.68
CA ALA A 39 -6.15 1.63 -11.61
C ALA A 39 -7.43 0.91 -11.19
N GLY A 40 -8.16 1.54 -10.27
CA GLY A 40 -9.44 1.06 -9.79
C GLY A 40 -9.35 0.24 -8.51
N ARG A 41 -10.43 0.29 -7.74
CA ARG A 41 -10.50 -0.33 -6.41
C ARG A 41 -10.23 -1.84 -6.46
N ASP A 42 -10.81 -2.55 -7.43
CA ASP A 42 -10.70 -4.01 -7.48
C ASP A 42 -9.26 -4.46 -7.77
N ALA A 43 -8.59 -3.80 -8.73
CA ALA A 43 -7.21 -4.12 -9.07
C ALA A 43 -6.26 -3.84 -7.90
N VAL A 44 -6.44 -2.70 -7.23
CA VAL A 44 -5.60 -2.33 -6.07
C VAL A 44 -5.87 -3.25 -4.89
N ALA A 45 -7.12 -3.59 -4.63
CA ALA A 45 -7.49 -4.52 -3.55
C ALA A 45 -6.87 -5.90 -3.79
N ALA A 46 -6.89 -6.40 -5.03
CA ALA A 46 -6.28 -7.69 -5.38
C ALA A 46 -4.76 -7.67 -5.14
N ALA A 47 -4.09 -6.57 -5.49
CA ALA A 47 -2.65 -6.42 -5.26
C ALA A 47 -2.32 -6.44 -3.77
N LEU A 48 -3.09 -5.73 -2.94
CA LEU A 48 -2.88 -5.72 -1.49
C LEU A 48 -3.11 -7.10 -0.87
N THR A 49 -4.13 -7.83 -1.32
CA THR A 49 -4.38 -9.19 -0.88
C THR A 49 -3.17 -10.08 -1.19
N GLY A 50 -2.61 -9.94 -2.39
CA GLY A 50 -1.40 -10.68 -2.78
C GLY A 50 -0.20 -10.34 -1.92
N LEU A 51 0.01 -9.07 -1.63
CA LEU A 51 1.10 -8.62 -0.75
C LEU A 51 0.94 -9.17 0.66
N ASP A 52 -0.28 -9.17 1.19
CA ASP A 52 -0.56 -9.71 2.52
C ASP A 52 -0.24 -11.21 2.60
N GLU A 53 -0.45 -11.96 1.53
CA GLU A 53 -0.11 -13.38 1.47
C GLU A 53 1.40 -13.63 1.38
N VAL A 54 2.14 -12.71 0.77
CA VAL A 54 3.57 -12.88 0.49
C VAL A 54 4.45 -12.32 1.60
N PHE A 55 4.02 -11.23 2.26
CA PHE A 55 4.80 -10.60 3.33
C PHE A 55 4.68 -11.36 4.64
N ASP A 56 5.82 -11.52 5.31
CA ASP A 56 5.92 -11.95 6.70
C ASP A 56 6.39 -10.78 7.56
N ASP A 57 5.99 -10.79 8.83
CA ASP A 57 6.43 -9.80 9.84
C ASP A 57 6.21 -8.36 9.40
N PHE A 58 5.10 -8.08 8.74
CA PHE A 58 4.78 -6.73 8.30
C PHE A 58 4.48 -5.83 9.49
N GLU A 59 5.11 -4.65 9.51
CA GLU A 59 4.86 -3.65 10.56
C GLU A 59 4.95 -2.23 10.00
N HIS A 60 4.14 -1.33 10.55
CA HIS A 60 4.28 0.10 10.35
C HIS A 60 5.25 0.64 11.38
N VAL A 61 6.35 1.23 10.90
CA VAL A 61 7.46 1.71 11.76
C VAL A 61 7.25 3.16 12.18
N GLN A 62 6.74 3.98 11.25
CA GLN A 62 6.59 5.43 11.48
C GLN A 62 5.53 5.97 10.53
N VAL A 63 4.82 7.00 10.98
CA VAL A 63 3.84 7.71 10.16
C VAL A 63 4.15 9.19 10.20
N LEU A 64 4.23 9.81 9.01
CA LEU A 64 4.42 11.24 8.84
C LEU A 64 3.19 11.79 8.13
N THR A 65 2.65 12.89 8.65
CA THR A 65 1.47 13.53 8.06
C THR A 65 1.85 14.92 7.59
N ASP A 66 1.48 15.26 6.35
CA ASP A 66 1.66 16.60 5.83
C ASP A 66 0.47 17.47 6.29
N PRO A 67 0.71 18.55 7.09
CA PRO A 67 -0.38 19.39 7.57
C PRO A 67 -0.95 20.31 6.49
N ASP A 68 -0.25 20.49 5.36
CA ASP A 68 -0.66 21.37 4.27
C ASP A 68 -0.33 20.75 2.91
N PRO A 69 -1.09 19.73 2.49
CA PRO A 69 -0.78 18.96 1.27
C PRO A 69 -1.17 19.68 -0.03
N GLY A 70 -1.70 20.91 0.04
CA GLY A 70 -2.19 21.65 -1.12
C GLY A 70 -3.71 21.54 -1.26
N ASP A 71 -4.25 22.24 -2.29
CA ASP A 71 -5.71 22.41 -2.43
C ASP A 71 -6.43 21.15 -2.93
N ALA A 72 -5.75 20.33 -3.73
CA ALA A 72 -6.37 19.16 -4.37
C ALA A 72 -6.47 17.95 -3.45
N ILE A 73 -5.69 17.92 -2.37
CA ILE A 73 -5.56 16.78 -1.46
C ILE A 73 -5.98 17.24 -0.06
N ALA A 74 -6.79 16.44 0.62
CA ALA A 74 -7.23 16.76 1.98
C ALA A 74 -6.20 16.35 3.04
N GLU A 75 -5.46 15.25 2.80
CA GLU A 75 -4.45 14.76 3.72
C GLU A 75 -3.43 13.93 2.94
N THR A 76 -2.15 14.03 3.32
CA THR A 76 -1.11 13.13 2.83
C THR A 76 -0.44 12.47 4.03
N GLN A 77 -0.33 11.15 4.01
CA GLN A 77 0.44 10.39 5.00
C GLN A 77 1.54 9.59 4.30
N ALA A 78 2.74 9.64 4.87
CA ALA A 78 3.83 8.74 4.50
C ALA A 78 3.97 7.70 5.60
N VAL A 79 3.69 6.44 5.27
CA VAL A 79 3.69 5.34 6.23
C VAL A 79 4.91 4.47 5.98
N VAL A 80 5.91 4.56 6.86
CA VAL A 80 7.12 3.76 6.75
C VAL A 80 6.81 2.35 7.24
N PHE A 81 7.16 1.35 6.43
CA PHE A 81 6.90 -0.05 6.77
C PHE A 81 8.15 -0.91 6.63
N ARG A 82 8.12 -2.05 7.27
CA ARG A 82 9.11 -3.11 7.14
C ARG A 82 8.39 -4.45 7.05
N ALA A 83 8.90 -5.34 6.20
CA ALA A 83 8.36 -6.69 6.03
C ALA A 83 9.47 -7.63 5.58
N ARG A 84 9.19 -8.93 5.56
CA ARG A 84 10.10 -9.92 4.99
C ARG A 84 9.45 -10.66 3.85
N VAL A 85 10.27 -11.01 2.86
CA VAL A 85 9.91 -11.94 1.79
C VAL A 85 11.01 -13.02 1.78
N GLY A 86 10.68 -14.20 2.30
CA GLY A 86 11.71 -15.21 2.54
C GLY A 86 12.79 -14.68 3.48
N ASP A 87 14.03 -14.68 3.04
CA ASP A 87 15.18 -14.18 3.81
C ASP A 87 15.47 -12.69 3.57
N HIS A 88 14.68 -12.03 2.73
CA HIS A 88 14.90 -10.64 2.35
C HIS A 88 14.05 -9.70 3.20
N THR A 89 14.67 -8.65 3.74
CA THR A 89 13.95 -7.56 4.42
C THR A 89 13.63 -6.48 3.41
N VAL A 90 12.35 -6.12 3.32
CA VAL A 90 11.85 -5.02 2.51
C VAL A 90 11.55 -3.85 3.44
N GLU A 91 12.08 -2.68 3.10
CA GLU A 91 11.75 -1.44 3.79
C GLU A 91 11.15 -0.47 2.78
N GLY A 92 10.08 0.21 3.15
CA GLY A 92 9.43 1.10 2.22
C GLY A 92 8.60 2.17 2.86
N ILE A 93 8.02 2.98 1.99
CA ILE A 93 7.09 4.04 2.36
C ILE A 93 5.87 3.91 1.47
N ASP A 94 4.71 3.80 2.10
CA ASP A 94 3.42 3.95 1.43
C ASP A 94 3.01 5.41 1.53
N LEU A 95 2.97 6.10 0.40
CA LEU A 95 2.51 7.49 0.34
C LEU A 95 1.04 7.47 -0.02
N LEU A 96 0.20 7.89 0.93
CA LEU A 96 -1.25 7.87 0.79
C LEU A 96 -1.77 9.29 0.64
N GLU A 97 -2.47 9.57 -0.45
CA GLU A 97 -3.12 10.85 -0.66
C GLU A 97 -4.63 10.68 -0.55
N VAL A 98 -5.23 11.38 0.40
CA VAL A 98 -6.66 11.31 0.71
C VAL A 98 -7.35 12.50 0.05
N ASP A 99 -8.43 12.25 -0.69
CA ASP A 99 -9.19 13.29 -1.35
C ASP A 99 -10.20 13.97 -0.40
N HIS A 100 -10.92 14.97 -0.90
CA HIS A 100 -11.89 15.72 -0.11
C HIS A 100 -13.19 14.96 0.18
N HIS A 101 -13.33 13.74 -0.35
CA HIS A 101 -14.42 12.81 0.00
C HIS A 101 -13.99 11.79 1.05
N ASP A 102 -12.81 12.00 1.67
CA ASP A 102 -12.23 11.09 2.68
C ASP A 102 -12.05 9.68 2.11
N ARG A 103 -11.44 9.59 0.93
CA ARG A 103 -11.04 8.34 0.28
C ARG A 103 -9.59 8.42 -0.15
N ILE A 104 -8.90 7.29 -0.16
CA ILE A 104 -7.52 7.23 -0.66
C ILE A 104 -7.58 7.23 -2.19
N ALA A 105 -7.12 8.33 -2.79
CA ALA A 105 -7.15 8.52 -4.24
C ALA A 105 -5.88 8.04 -4.92
N THR A 106 -4.73 8.18 -4.24
CA THR A 106 -3.42 7.79 -4.76
C THR A 106 -2.63 7.07 -3.68
N PHE A 107 -2.02 5.97 -4.07
CA PHE A 107 -1.22 5.11 -3.20
C PHE A 107 0.10 4.83 -3.93
N THR A 108 1.20 5.41 -3.46
CA THR A 108 2.51 5.22 -4.08
C THR A 108 3.42 4.45 -3.14
N VAL A 109 4.03 3.38 -3.64
CA VAL A 109 4.94 2.55 -2.85
C VAL A 109 6.37 2.81 -3.29
N PHE A 110 7.20 3.27 -2.36
CA PHE A 110 8.65 3.37 -2.51
C PHE A 110 9.27 2.29 -1.64
N ALA A 111 10.19 1.50 -2.17
CA ALA A 111 10.75 0.40 -1.39
C ALA A 111 12.18 0.09 -1.78
N ARG A 112 12.90 -0.56 -0.84
CA ARG A 112 14.30 -0.92 -0.97
C ARG A 112 14.59 -2.23 -0.21
N PRO A 113 15.74 -2.88 -0.43
CA PRO A 113 16.69 -2.69 -1.54
C PRO A 113 16.25 -3.45 -2.79
N LEU A 114 16.97 -3.28 -3.89
CA LEU A 114 16.63 -3.93 -5.17
C LEU A 114 16.52 -5.45 -5.04
N SER A 115 17.44 -6.08 -4.31
CA SER A 115 17.41 -7.55 -4.11
C SER A 115 16.10 -8.01 -3.45
N ALA A 116 15.59 -7.25 -2.48
CA ALA A 116 14.31 -7.56 -1.82
C ALA A 116 13.14 -7.33 -2.78
N LEU A 117 13.20 -6.30 -3.63
CA LEU A 117 12.17 -6.07 -4.65
C LEU A 117 12.14 -7.19 -5.69
N GLN A 118 13.30 -7.70 -6.08
CA GLN A 118 13.38 -8.85 -6.99
C GLN A 118 12.75 -10.09 -6.35
N ALA A 119 13.04 -10.35 -5.09
CA ALA A 119 12.43 -11.46 -4.34
C ALA A 119 10.91 -11.28 -4.24
N LEU A 120 10.46 -10.06 -3.97
CA LEU A 120 9.03 -9.74 -3.91
C LEU A 120 8.34 -10.01 -5.26
N GLY A 121 8.95 -9.54 -6.35
CA GLY A 121 8.40 -9.77 -7.69
C GLY A 121 8.28 -11.25 -8.03
N GLN A 122 9.30 -12.05 -7.68
CA GLN A 122 9.28 -13.50 -7.89
C GLN A 122 8.20 -14.16 -7.04
N ALA A 123 8.06 -13.77 -5.77
CA ALA A 123 7.05 -14.34 -4.88
C ALA A 123 5.63 -14.00 -5.36
N MET A 124 5.42 -12.79 -5.83
CA MET A 124 4.12 -12.38 -6.39
C MET A 124 3.79 -13.16 -7.65
N ALA A 125 4.77 -13.38 -8.54
CA ALA A 125 4.58 -14.14 -9.77
C ALA A 125 4.32 -15.63 -9.51
N ALA A 126 4.91 -16.18 -8.47
CA ALA A 126 4.74 -17.58 -8.09
C ALA A 126 3.42 -17.84 -7.36
N ARG A 127 2.78 -16.80 -6.88
CA ARG A 127 1.53 -16.88 -6.13
C ARG A 127 0.41 -17.34 -7.05
N ARG A 128 -0.40 -18.27 -6.56
CA ARG A 128 -1.59 -18.71 -7.30
C ARG A 128 -2.79 -17.87 -6.89
N PRO A 129 -3.59 -17.40 -7.86
CA PRO A 129 -4.82 -16.68 -7.52
C PRO A 129 -5.75 -17.57 -6.69
N SER A 130 -6.37 -16.95 -5.67
CA SER A 130 -7.46 -17.60 -4.95
C SER A 130 -8.71 -17.61 -5.82
N HIS A 131 -9.40 -18.72 -5.83
CA HIS A 131 -10.67 -18.86 -6.55
C HIS A 131 -11.84 -18.74 -5.59
#